data_bbcbcdc447312560de66196328677bdb
#
_entry.id   bbcbcdc447312560de66196328677bdb
#
_cell.length_a   1.000
_cell.length_b   1.000
_cell.length_c   1.000
_cell.angle_alpha   90.00
_cell.angle_beta   90.00
_cell.angle_gamma   90.00
#
_symmetry.space_group_name_H-M   'P 1'
#
loop_
_entity.id
_entity.type
_entity.pdbx_description
1 polymer ?
#
loop_
_entity_poly.entity_id
_entity_poly.type
_entity_poly.pdbx_seq_one_letter_code
_entity_poly.pdbx_strand_id
1 'polypeptide(L)'
;MKYMGSKSRIAKYILPIILKDRKPAQYYVEPFCGGCNMIDKVDGFRIANDNNPYLIAMWKSLINGWIPPARIERNLYNEVRECYNRHTDAFALDYIGWVGFMGSFNGRFFDGGYSGHSVGGKCGQRDY
;
A
#
# COMPACT_ATOMS: atom_id res chain seq x y z
N MET A 1 -4.72 2.37 -3.88
CA MET A 1 -4.46 2.36 -2.42
C MET A 1 -4.14 3.78 -1.96
N LYS A 2 -4.53 4.16 -0.73
CA LYS A 2 -4.04 5.40 -0.10
C LYS A 2 -2.56 5.21 0.23
N TYR A 3 -1.73 6.13 -0.24
CA TYR A 3 -0.28 6.06 -0.06
C TYR A 3 0.27 7.50 -0.02
N MET A 4 1.11 7.81 0.96
CA MET A 4 1.73 9.14 1.04
C MET A 4 2.68 9.33 -0.14
N GLY A 5 2.52 10.41 -0.89
CA GLY A 5 3.26 10.64 -2.13
C GLY A 5 2.67 9.97 -3.38
N SER A 6 1.43 9.43 -3.28
CA SER A 6 0.72 8.86 -4.44
C SER A 6 0.69 9.81 -5.64
N LYS A 7 0.99 9.29 -6.81
CA LYS A 7 0.94 10.01 -8.11
C LYS A 7 -0.42 9.89 -8.80
N SER A 8 -1.44 9.30 -8.14
CA SER A 8 -2.76 9.05 -8.79
C SER A 8 -3.39 10.27 -9.44
N ARG A 9 -3.25 11.46 -8.82
CA ARG A 9 -3.83 12.71 -9.33
C ARG A 9 -3.15 13.25 -10.58
N ILE A 10 -1.85 12.99 -10.71
CA ILE A 10 -1.02 13.51 -11.80
C ILE A 10 -0.68 12.45 -12.85
N ALA A 11 -1.03 11.18 -12.60
CA ALA A 11 -0.77 10.07 -13.51
C ALA A 11 -1.27 10.35 -14.94
N LYS A 12 -2.46 10.93 -15.07
CA LYS A 12 -3.07 11.29 -16.35
C LYS A 12 -2.26 12.30 -17.19
N TYR A 13 -1.39 13.06 -16.55
CA TYR A 13 -0.51 14.02 -17.22
C TYR A 13 0.88 13.46 -17.49
N ILE A 14 1.37 12.61 -16.60
CA ILE A 14 2.73 12.06 -16.67
C ILE A 14 2.80 10.86 -17.60
N LEU A 15 1.85 9.92 -17.51
CA LEU A 15 1.87 8.68 -18.30
C LEU A 15 1.90 8.92 -19.80
N PRO A 16 1.12 9.85 -20.39
CA PRO A 16 1.21 10.14 -21.83
C PRO A 16 2.62 10.56 -22.27
N ILE A 17 3.36 11.26 -21.41
CA ILE A 17 4.72 11.70 -21.69
C ILE A 17 5.69 10.52 -21.64
N ILE A 18 5.61 9.71 -20.57
CA ILE A 18 6.51 8.55 -20.39
C ILE A 18 6.27 7.48 -21.45
N LEU A 19 5.01 7.26 -21.84
CA LEU A 19 4.63 6.18 -22.75
C LEU A 19 4.63 6.58 -24.22
N LYS A 20 4.94 7.85 -24.56
CA LYS A 20 4.83 8.41 -25.90
C LYS A 20 5.46 7.56 -27.00
N ASP A 21 6.67 7.06 -26.76
CA ASP A 21 7.44 6.30 -27.76
C ASP A 21 7.60 4.81 -27.37
N ARG A 22 6.82 4.34 -26.38
CA ARG A 22 6.88 2.96 -25.90
C ARG A 22 6.35 1.98 -26.97
N LYS A 23 7.16 0.98 -27.28
CA LYS A 23 6.79 -0.11 -28.19
C LYS A 23 6.09 -1.25 -27.42
N PRO A 24 5.21 -2.05 -28.07
CA PRO A 24 4.45 -3.11 -27.40
C PRO A 24 5.32 -4.14 -26.65
N ALA A 25 6.54 -4.42 -27.12
CA ALA A 25 7.45 -5.39 -26.50
C ALA A 25 8.30 -4.80 -25.36
N GLN A 26 8.17 -3.50 -25.06
CA GLN A 26 8.96 -2.85 -24.02
C GLN A 26 8.25 -2.91 -22.67
N TYR A 27 9.04 -3.19 -21.63
CA TYR A 27 8.56 -3.12 -20.26
C TYR A 27 8.39 -1.67 -19.81
N TYR A 28 7.30 -1.39 -19.10
CA TYR A 28 7.20 -0.24 -18.22
C TYR A 28 7.77 -0.63 -16.86
N VAL A 29 8.76 0.10 -16.38
CA VAL A 29 9.42 -0.20 -15.10
C VAL A 29 9.19 0.95 -14.13
N GLU A 30 8.63 0.63 -12.97
CA GLU A 30 8.41 1.57 -11.87
C GLU A 30 9.23 1.15 -10.65
N PRO A 31 10.47 1.67 -10.48
CA PRO A 31 11.39 1.23 -9.41
C PRO A 31 10.94 1.66 -8.01
N PHE A 32 10.09 2.66 -7.90
CA PHE A 32 9.55 3.21 -6.65
C PHE A 32 8.02 3.26 -6.74
N CYS A 33 7.39 2.07 -6.82
CA CYS A 33 5.98 1.96 -7.16
C CYS A 33 5.03 2.42 -6.05
N GLY A 34 5.46 2.41 -4.79
CA GLY A 34 4.65 2.82 -3.66
C GLY A 34 3.26 2.16 -3.69
N GLY A 35 2.22 2.99 -3.75
CA GLY A 35 0.82 2.53 -3.85
C GLY A 35 0.40 2.00 -5.22
N CYS A 36 1.31 1.78 -6.17
CA CYS A 36 1.07 1.28 -7.53
C CYS A 36 0.05 2.11 -8.35
N ASN A 37 -0.10 3.38 -8.02
CA ASN A 37 -1.13 4.25 -8.62
C ASN A 37 -0.80 4.77 -10.04
N MET A 38 0.38 4.43 -10.55
CA MET A 38 0.78 4.70 -11.94
C MET A 38 0.74 3.43 -12.77
N ILE A 39 1.44 2.39 -12.31
CA ILE A 39 1.58 1.13 -13.03
C ILE A 39 0.23 0.41 -13.26
N ASP A 40 -0.77 0.62 -12.39
CA ASP A 40 -2.12 0.08 -12.56
C ASP A 40 -2.85 0.60 -13.82
N LYS A 41 -2.38 1.73 -14.38
CA LYS A 41 -2.93 2.40 -15.57
C LYS A 41 -2.14 2.14 -16.85
N VAL A 42 -1.14 1.28 -16.78
CA VAL A 42 -0.27 0.95 -17.91
C VAL A 42 -0.55 -0.47 -18.37
N ASP A 43 -0.86 -0.64 -19.65
CA ASP A 43 -1.08 -1.95 -20.25
C ASP A 43 0.23 -2.62 -20.68
N GLY A 44 0.16 -3.93 -20.91
CA GLY A 44 1.27 -4.73 -21.43
C GLY A 44 2.30 -5.10 -20.35
N PHE A 45 3.55 -5.27 -20.78
CA PHE A 45 4.61 -5.73 -19.86
C PHE A 45 5.00 -4.65 -18.85
N ARG A 46 4.94 -5.01 -17.57
CA ARG A 46 5.15 -4.09 -16.46
C ARG A 46 5.95 -4.73 -15.34
N ILE A 47 6.83 -3.94 -14.74
CA ILE A 47 7.59 -4.33 -13.53
C ILE A 47 7.43 -3.23 -12.50
N ALA A 48 6.93 -3.58 -11.31
CA ALA A 48 6.90 -2.70 -10.14
C ALA A 48 7.92 -3.16 -9.11
N ASN A 49 8.60 -2.22 -8.51
CA ASN A 49 9.48 -2.46 -7.38
C ASN A 49 9.38 -1.32 -6.36
N ASP A 50 9.76 -1.61 -5.12
CA ASP A 50 9.91 -0.61 -4.05
C ASP A 50 10.95 -1.11 -3.04
N ASN A 51 11.58 -0.20 -2.30
CA ASN A 51 12.56 -0.56 -1.29
C ASN A 51 11.92 -1.00 0.04
N ASN A 52 10.63 -0.78 0.22
CA ASN A 52 9.93 -1.18 1.44
C ASN A 52 9.53 -2.66 1.37
N PRO A 53 10.15 -3.56 2.19
CA PRO A 53 9.88 -4.99 2.11
C PRO A 53 8.45 -5.37 2.51
N TYR A 54 7.84 -4.64 3.42
CA TYR A 54 6.45 -4.86 3.85
C TYR A 54 5.46 -4.51 2.73
N LEU A 55 5.73 -3.43 2.00
CA LEU A 55 4.94 -3.01 0.85
C LEU A 55 5.00 -4.06 -0.27
N ILE A 56 6.20 -4.53 -0.60
CA ILE A 56 6.40 -5.54 -1.64
C ILE A 56 5.81 -6.89 -1.24
N ALA A 57 5.97 -7.33 0.02
CA ALA A 57 5.34 -8.54 0.51
C ALA A 57 3.81 -8.47 0.39
N MET A 58 3.21 -7.36 0.82
CA MET A 58 1.77 -7.11 0.70
C MET A 58 1.30 -7.18 -0.76
N TRP A 59 1.98 -6.49 -1.70
CA TRP A 59 1.60 -6.52 -3.11
C TRP A 59 1.72 -7.91 -3.72
N LYS A 60 2.80 -8.65 -3.41
CA LYS A 60 2.98 -10.04 -3.88
C LYS A 60 1.87 -10.94 -3.38
N SER A 61 1.51 -10.87 -2.10
CA SER A 61 0.44 -11.68 -1.53
C SER A 61 -0.92 -11.35 -2.14
N LEU A 62 -1.24 -10.06 -2.34
CA LEU A 62 -2.47 -9.63 -3.00
C LEU A 62 -2.57 -10.14 -4.45
N ILE A 63 -1.49 -10.05 -5.23
CA ILE A 63 -1.44 -10.55 -6.61
C ILE A 63 -1.62 -12.07 -6.66
N ASN A 64 -1.12 -12.78 -5.63
CA ASN A 64 -1.27 -14.23 -5.50
C ASN A 64 -2.62 -14.67 -4.90
N GLY A 65 -3.57 -13.75 -4.75
CA GLY A 65 -4.94 -14.07 -4.32
C GLY A 65 -5.16 -14.05 -2.82
N TRP A 66 -4.21 -13.52 -2.02
CA TRP A 66 -4.46 -13.33 -0.60
C TRP A 66 -5.60 -12.33 -0.38
N ILE A 67 -6.55 -12.72 0.47
CA ILE A 67 -7.67 -11.88 0.88
C ILE A 67 -7.34 -11.33 2.27
N PRO A 68 -6.96 -10.06 2.37
CA PRO A 68 -6.62 -9.45 3.65
C PRO A 68 -7.87 -9.18 4.49
N PRO A 69 -7.73 -9.00 5.82
CA PRO A 69 -8.84 -8.66 6.67
C PRO A 69 -9.47 -7.33 6.24
N ALA A 70 -10.79 -7.32 6.05
CA ALA A 70 -11.55 -6.12 5.68
C ALA A 70 -11.60 -5.08 6.81
N ARG A 71 -11.37 -5.50 8.06
CA ARG A 71 -11.39 -4.64 9.24
C ARG A 71 -10.08 -4.73 9.99
N ILE A 72 -9.58 -3.56 10.40
CA ILE A 72 -8.40 -3.44 11.25
C ILE A 72 -8.85 -2.70 12.51
N GLU A 73 -8.95 -3.42 13.62
CA GLU A 73 -9.29 -2.83 14.91
C GLU A 73 -8.10 -2.09 15.52
N ARG A 74 -8.37 -1.13 16.40
CA ARG A 74 -7.32 -0.33 17.05
C ARG A 74 -6.32 -1.20 17.84
N ASN A 75 -6.81 -2.21 18.56
CA ASN A 75 -5.95 -3.10 19.34
C ASN A 75 -5.00 -3.87 18.41
N LEU A 76 -5.55 -4.47 17.36
CA LEU A 76 -4.75 -5.17 16.34
C LEU A 76 -3.73 -4.23 15.67
N TYR A 77 -4.14 -3.02 15.29
CA TYR A 77 -3.22 -2.02 14.74
C TYR A 77 -2.06 -1.72 15.70
N ASN A 78 -2.33 -1.56 17.00
CA ASN A 78 -1.31 -1.27 17.99
C ASN A 78 -0.36 -2.46 18.20
N GLU A 79 -0.89 -3.69 18.24
CA GLU A 79 -0.08 -4.92 18.35
C GLU A 79 0.87 -5.09 17.16
N VAL A 80 0.34 -4.92 15.95
CA VAL A 80 1.16 -5.03 14.73
C VAL A 80 2.20 -3.92 14.64
N ARG A 81 1.84 -2.69 15.04
CA ARG A 81 2.78 -1.56 15.12
C ARG A 81 3.90 -1.83 16.12
N GLU A 82 3.59 -2.43 17.27
CA GLU A 82 4.58 -2.79 18.28
C GLU A 82 5.52 -3.89 17.78
N CYS A 83 4.98 -4.92 17.11
CA CYS A 83 5.77 -5.94 16.43
C CYS A 83 6.75 -5.31 15.42
N TYR A 84 6.27 -4.39 14.59
CA TYR A 84 7.11 -3.65 13.64
C TYR A 84 8.21 -2.85 14.34
N ASN A 85 7.87 -2.09 15.38
CA ASN A 85 8.82 -1.23 16.10
C ASN A 85 9.89 -2.04 16.86
N ARG A 86 9.54 -3.22 17.35
CA ARG A 86 10.46 -4.12 18.08
C ARG A 86 11.19 -5.09 17.17
N HIS A 87 10.91 -5.07 15.87
CA HIS A 87 11.49 -5.99 14.89
C HIS A 87 11.31 -7.47 15.27
N THR A 88 10.10 -7.82 15.76
CA THR A 88 9.75 -9.21 16.06
C THR A 88 9.10 -9.87 14.85
N ASP A 89 9.01 -11.20 14.84
CA ASP A 89 8.43 -12.01 13.77
C ASP A 89 7.00 -12.52 14.09
N ALA A 90 6.31 -11.85 15.03
CA ALA A 90 4.97 -12.25 15.46
C ALA A 90 3.92 -12.17 14.36
N PHE A 91 4.15 -11.34 13.33
CA PHE A 91 3.28 -11.19 12.15
C PHE A 91 4.08 -11.29 10.86
N ALA A 92 3.47 -11.84 9.80
CA ALA A 92 4.07 -11.93 8.48
C ALA A 92 4.24 -10.53 7.84
N LEU A 93 5.24 -10.37 6.97
CA LEU A 93 5.59 -9.07 6.37
C LEU A 93 4.43 -8.46 5.57
N ASP A 94 3.68 -9.27 4.84
CA ASP A 94 2.52 -8.83 4.05
C ASP A 94 1.39 -8.33 4.96
N TYR A 95 1.17 -9.00 6.08
CA TYR A 95 0.20 -8.60 7.09
C TYR A 95 0.59 -7.28 7.77
N ILE A 96 1.86 -7.12 8.16
CA ILE A 96 2.40 -5.86 8.67
C ILE A 96 2.22 -4.75 7.62
N GLY A 97 2.50 -5.04 6.36
CA GLY A 97 2.29 -4.13 5.25
C GLY A 97 0.84 -3.67 5.15
N TRP A 98 -0.11 -4.61 5.13
CA TRP A 98 -1.53 -4.31 5.07
C TRP A 98 -2.00 -3.43 6.23
N VAL A 99 -1.73 -3.86 7.46
CA VAL A 99 -2.13 -3.12 8.66
C VAL A 99 -1.46 -1.74 8.72
N GLY A 100 -0.17 -1.67 8.38
CA GLY A 100 0.58 -0.43 8.39
C GLY A 100 0.10 0.61 7.38
N PHE A 101 -0.16 0.21 6.13
CA PHE A 101 -0.62 1.15 5.10
C PHE A 101 -2.12 1.43 5.18
N MET A 102 -2.95 0.41 5.39
CA MET A 102 -4.41 0.57 5.36
C MET A 102 -4.95 1.07 6.71
N GLY A 103 -4.37 0.63 7.82
CA GLY A 103 -4.76 1.02 9.17
C GLY A 103 -4.24 2.38 9.62
N SER A 104 -3.24 2.96 8.95
CA SER A 104 -2.68 4.27 9.31
C SER A 104 -3.38 5.43 8.60
N PHE A 105 -3.45 6.57 9.29
CA PHE A 105 -3.96 7.80 8.72
C PHE A 105 -3.17 8.19 7.45
N ASN A 106 -3.89 8.43 6.35
CA ASN A 106 -3.34 8.76 5.02
C ASN A 106 -2.30 7.77 4.46
N GLY A 107 -2.29 6.51 4.90
CA GLY A 107 -1.32 5.52 4.44
C GLY A 107 0.12 5.80 4.86
N ARG A 108 0.32 6.39 6.05
CA ARG A 108 1.64 6.79 6.58
C ARG A 108 2.38 5.69 7.34
N PHE A 109 2.09 4.46 7.09
CA PHE A 109 2.80 3.29 7.63
C PHE A 109 3.25 3.45 9.10
N PHE A 110 2.28 3.36 10.03
CA PHE A 110 2.42 3.53 11.48
C PHE A 110 2.84 4.92 11.99
N ASP A 111 3.24 5.85 11.12
CA ASP A 111 3.66 7.19 11.51
C ASP A 111 2.48 8.19 11.68
N GLY A 112 1.37 7.94 11.01
CA GLY A 112 0.18 8.83 11.04
C GLY A 112 -0.84 8.51 12.14
N GLY A 113 -0.61 7.48 12.95
CA GLY A 113 -1.59 6.96 13.90
C GLY A 113 -2.72 6.16 13.24
N TYR A 114 -3.59 5.58 14.06
CA TYR A 114 -4.72 4.76 13.57
C TYR A 114 -5.78 5.59 12.85
N SER A 115 -6.22 5.11 11.69
CA SER A 115 -7.15 5.83 10.79
C SER A 115 -8.64 5.67 11.13
N GLY A 116 -9.00 4.89 12.14
CA GLY A 116 -10.38 4.70 12.56
C GLY A 116 -11.03 5.99 13.05
N HIS A 117 -12.34 6.14 12.83
CA HIS A 117 -13.11 7.29 13.29
C HIS A 117 -13.62 7.09 14.72
N SER A 118 -13.62 8.17 15.51
CA SER A 118 -14.45 8.27 16.71
C SER A 118 -15.82 8.84 16.32
N VAL A 119 -16.88 8.07 16.53
CA VAL A 119 -18.26 8.57 16.43
C VAL A 119 -18.84 8.50 17.81
N GLY A 120 -19.19 9.66 18.39
CA GLY A 120 -19.78 9.74 19.73
C GLY A 120 -18.96 9.09 20.85
N GLY A 121 -17.61 9.24 20.83
CA GLY A 121 -16.71 8.66 21.81
C GLY A 121 -16.41 7.16 21.64
N LYS A 122 -17.02 6.50 20.66
CA LYS A 122 -16.70 5.12 20.26
C LYS A 122 -15.81 5.13 19.01
N CYS A 123 -14.78 4.30 19.00
CA CYS A 123 -13.93 4.13 17.83
C CYS A 123 -14.73 3.46 16.71
N GLY A 124 -15.01 4.18 15.64
CA GLY A 124 -15.58 3.61 14.42
C GLY A 124 -14.50 2.89 13.59
N GLN A 125 -14.89 1.81 12.95
CA GLN A 125 -14.03 1.06 12.03
C GLN A 125 -14.28 1.50 10.60
N ARG A 126 -13.24 1.44 9.75
CA ARG A 126 -13.39 1.54 8.30
C ARG A 126 -13.29 0.15 7.70
N ASP A 127 -14.14 -0.13 6.72
CA ASP A 127 -13.94 -1.25 5.80
C ASP A 127 -12.94 -0.82 4.70
N TYR A 128 -12.04 -1.69 4.34
CA TYR A 128 -10.95 -1.43 3.37
C TYR A 128 -11.10 -2.27 2.12
#